data_bd9addffbb85983f488f31266842fdd5
#
_entry.id   bd9addffbb85983f488f31266842fdd5
#
_cell.length_a   1.000
_cell.length_b   1.000
_cell.length_c   1.000
_cell.angle_alpha   90.00
_cell.angle_beta   90.00
_cell.angle_gamma   90.00
#
_symmetry.space_group_name_H-M   'P 1'
#
loop_
_entity.id
_entity.type
_entity.pdbx_description
1 polymer ?
#
loop_
_entity_poly.entity_id
_entity_poly.type
_entity_poly.pdbx_seq_one_letter_code
_entity_poly.pdbx_strand_id
1 'polypeptide(L)'
;PIYIDDLVRGIALAVSTQEASGEIFNLSCEGYMSTKEFFSHHYQWKNKRGPMVVSTKLALFAAAAATKIANLTGGVNEASTATVTQLCTKSWFSIAKAERILGWKPEVSFDEGIERSRLWAAEQGLIK
;
A
#
# COMPACT_ATOMS: atom_id res chain seq x y z
N PRO A 1 -4.15 -1.02 -1.68
CA PRO A 1 -4.08 0.37 -1.18
C PRO A 1 -5.48 0.95 -0.98
N ILE A 2 -5.59 2.11 -0.35
CA ILE A 2 -6.81 2.88 -0.14
C ILE A 2 -6.44 4.36 -0.16
N TYR A 3 -7.30 5.21 -0.73
CA TYR A 3 -7.11 6.64 -0.65
C TYR A 3 -7.50 7.17 0.73
N ILE A 4 -6.80 8.21 1.21
CA ILE A 4 -6.93 8.66 2.60
C ILE A 4 -8.35 9.12 2.96
N ASP A 5 -9.05 9.79 2.06
CA ASP A 5 -10.42 10.28 2.31
C ASP A 5 -11.38 9.12 2.53
N ASP A 6 -11.27 8.05 1.75
CA ASP A 6 -12.06 6.83 1.92
C ASP A 6 -11.76 6.14 3.25
N LEU A 7 -10.48 6.10 3.64
CA LEU A 7 -10.08 5.54 4.94
C LEU A 7 -10.68 6.34 6.09
N VAL A 8 -10.56 7.67 6.06
CA VAL A 8 -11.10 8.57 7.08
C VAL A 8 -12.62 8.42 7.18
N ARG A 9 -13.33 8.34 6.05
CA ARG A 9 -14.77 8.10 6.02
C ARG A 9 -15.15 6.75 6.62
N GLY A 10 -14.38 5.70 6.32
CA GLY A 10 -14.59 4.37 6.91
C GLY A 10 -14.40 4.35 8.43
N ILE A 11 -13.38 5.04 8.94
CA ILE A 11 -13.13 5.19 10.37
C ILE A 11 -14.28 5.97 11.02
N ALA A 12 -14.73 7.08 10.43
CA ALA A 12 -15.85 7.88 10.97
C ALA A 12 -17.14 7.06 11.06
N LEU A 13 -17.46 6.26 10.04
CA LEU A 13 -18.60 5.36 10.05
C LEU A 13 -18.47 4.27 11.11
N ALA A 14 -17.29 3.68 11.27
CA ALA A 14 -17.07 2.66 12.31
C ALA A 14 -17.25 3.22 13.74
N VAL A 15 -16.88 4.49 13.97
CA VAL A 15 -17.07 5.15 15.27
C VAL A 15 -18.56 5.49 15.54
N SER A 16 -19.32 5.84 14.49
CA SER A 16 -20.70 6.28 14.62
C SER A 16 -21.74 5.16 14.54
N THR A 17 -21.35 3.96 14.09
CA THR A 17 -22.25 2.81 13.91
C THR A 17 -22.22 1.92 15.15
N GLN A 18 -23.33 1.73 15.81
CA GLN A 18 -23.43 0.94 17.05
C GLN A 18 -23.06 -0.54 16.80
N GLU A 19 -23.47 -1.10 15.66
CA GLU A 19 -23.20 -2.48 15.24
C GLU A 19 -21.72 -2.73 14.94
N ALA A 20 -20.91 -1.68 14.86
CA ALA A 20 -19.47 -1.79 14.67
C ALA A 20 -18.70 -2.09 15.96
N SER A 21 -19.36 -2.00 17.12
CA SER A 21 -18.71 -2.20 18.42
C SER A 21 -18.16 -3.62 18.55
N GLY A 22 -16.84 -3.73 18.83
CA GLY A 22 -16.14 -5.01 18.94
C GLY A 22 -15.83 -5.71 17.61
N GLU A 23 -16.16 -5.08 16.49
CA GLU A 23 -15.96 -5.64 15.14
C GLU A 23 -14.65 -5.20 14.50
N ILE A 24 -14.10 -6.03 13.61
CA ILE A 24 -12.91 -5.73 12.82
C ILE A 24 -13.32 -5.60 11.36
N PHE A 25 -12.87 -4.53 10.70
CA PHE A 25 -13.17 -4.24 9.30
C PHE A 25 -11.90 -4.15 8.46
N ASN A 26 -11.97 -4.70 7.25
CA ASN A 26 -11.01 -4.39 6.21
C ASN A 26 -11.56 -3.24 5.38
N LEU A 27 -10.74 -2.22 5.18
CA LEU A 27 -11.01 -1.09 4.28
C LEU A 27 -9.95 -1.09 3.19
N SER A 28 -10.35 -1.23 1.95
CA SER A 28 -9.46 -1.32 0.79
C SER A 28 -10.15 -0.76 -0.44
N CYS A 29 -9.39 -0.29 -1.43
CA CYS A 29 -9.97 0.01 -2.73
C CYS A 29 -10.45 -1.28 -3.41
N GLU A 30 -11.37 -1.15 -4.36
CA GLU A 30 -11.75 -2.25 -5.24
C GLU A 30 -10.64 -2.54 -6.25
N GLY A 31 -10.48 -3.84 -6.55
CA GLY A 31 -9.53 -4.29 -7.55
C GLY A 31 -8.15 -4.66 -6.99
N TYR A 32 -7.29 -5.09 -7.90
CA TYR A 32 -5.93 -5.52 -7.62
C TYR A 32 -4.94 -4.64 -8.39
N MET A 33 -3.96 -4.12 -7.69
CA MET A 33 -2.80 -3.49 -8.32
C MET A 33 -1.54 -4.21 -7.88
N SER A 34 -0.70 -4.53 -8.84
CA SER A 34 0.60 -5.13 -8.54
C SER A 34 1.55 -4.10 -7.91
N THR A 35 2.47 -4.58 -7.08
CA THR A 35 3.56 -3.78 -6.51
C THR A 35 4.35 -3.04 -7.60
N LYS A 36 4.57 -3.68 -8.75
CA LYS A 36 5.24 -3.07 -9.90
C LYS A 36 4.45 -1.85 -10.42
N GLU A 37 3.15 -1.99 -10.64
CA GLU A 37 2.29 -0.89 -11.13
C GLU A 37 2.30 0.26 -10.13
N PHE A 38 2.06 -0.02 -8.86
CA PHE A 38 2.08 0.99 -7.80
C PHE A 38 3.38 1.81 -7.80
N PHE A 39 4.54 1.15 -7.78
CA PHE A 39 5.81 1.87 -7.78
C PHE A 39 6.12 2.52 -9.14
N SER A 40 5.61 2.00 -10.26
CA SER A 40 5.83 2.62 -11.57
C SER A 40 5.30 4.06 -11.63
N HIS A 41 4.15 4.35 -11.02
CA HIS A 41 3.63 5.72 -10.92
C HIS A 41 4.62 6.66 -10.23
N HIS A 42 5.19 6.24 -9.09
CA HIS A 42 6.16 7.07 -8.36
C HIS A 42 7.47 7.30 -9.13
N TYR A 43 7.92 6.32 -9.91
CA TYR A 43 9.08 6.50 -10.79
C TYR A 43 8.77 7.48 -11.92
N GLN A 44 7.58 7.40 -12.53
CA GLN A 44 7.12 8.33 -13.56
C GLN A 44 7.06 9.77 -13.05
N TRP A 45 6.56 10.00 -11.84
CA TRP A 45 6.51 11.33 -11.22
C TRP A 45 7.88 12.00 -11.10
N LYS A 46 8.94 11.21 -11.04
CA LYS A 46 10.33 11.67 -10.95
C LYS A 46 11.08 11.58 -12.28
N ASN A 47 10.38 11.36 -13.40
CA ASN A 47 10.97 11.13 -14.73
C ASN A 47 12.08 10.04 -14.72
N LYS A 48 11.91 9.01 -13.89
CA LYS A 48 12.84 7.88 -13.79
C LYS A 48 12.30 6.66 -14.52
N ARG A 49 13.22 5.80 -14.97
CA ARG A 49 12.84 4.46 -15.45
C ARG A 49 12.13 3.72 -14.35
N GLY A 50 11.11 2.93 -14.69
CA GLY A 50 10.31 2.16 -13.73
C GLY A 50 11.13 1.23 -12.83
N PRO A 51 10.50 0.61 -11.82
CA PRO A 51 11.19 -0.27 -10.89
C PRO A 51 11.78 -1.47 -11.62
N MET A 52 13.00 -1.85 -11.23
CA MET A 52 13.63 -3.06 -11.74
C MET A 52 12.92 -4.30 -11.18
N VAL A 53 12.45 -5.16 -12.07
CA VAL A 53 11.77 -6.41 -11.68
C VAL A 53 12.80 -7.53 -11.63
N VAL A 54 12.92 -8.15 -10.48
CA VAL A 54 13.77 -9.33 -10.26
C VAL A 54 12.91 -10.52 -9.82
N SER A 55 13.43 -11.73 -10.00
CA SER A 55 12.71 -12.91 -9.52
C SER A 55 12.61 -12.91 -7.98
N THR A 56 11.50 -13.42 -7.44
CA THR A 56 11.29 -13.51 -5.98
C THR A 56 12.43 -14.25 -5.28
N LYS A 57 12.96 -15.30 -5.89
CA LYS A 57 14.10 -16.06 -5.32
C LYS A 57 15.36 -15.20 -5.18
N LEU A 58 15.67 -14.41 -6.20
CA LEU A 58 16.80 -13.48 -6.17
C LEU A 58 16.59 -12.36 -5.14
N ALA A 59 15.38 -11.81 -5.08
CA ALA A 59 15.02 -10.78 -4.09
C ALA A 59 15.15 -11.30 -2.66
N LEU A 60 14.68 -12.52 -2.38
CA LEU A 60 14.80 -13.15 -1.05
C LEU A 60 16.26 -13.43 -0.68
N PHE A 61 17.07 -13.92 -1.62
CA PHE A 61 18.50 -14.12 -1.39
C PHE A 61 19.22 -12.81 -1.07
N ALA A 62 18.97 -11.77 -1.86
CA ALA A 62 19.56 -10.44 -1.62
C ALA A 62 19.11 -9.86 -0.26
N ALA A 63 17.83 -9.99 0.10
CA ALA A 63 17.31 -9.54 1.38
C ALA A 63 17.94 -10.28 2.56
N ALA A 64 18.13 -11.59 2.45
CA ALA A 64 18.81 -12.40 3.48
C ALA A 64 20.27 -12.00 3.66
N ALA A 65 21.00 -11.77 2.56
CA ALA A 65 22.38 -11.29 2.59
C ALA A 65 22.47 -9.89 3.22
N ALA A 66 21.59 -8.96 2.82
CA ALA A 66 21.53 -7.61 3.39
C ALA A 66 21.23 -7.63 4.90
N THR A 67 20.31 -8.49 5.34
CA THR A 67 20.01 -8.66 6.78
C THR A 67 21.21 -9.16 7.56
N LYS A 68 21.99 -10.11 7.03
CA LYS A 68 23.22 -10.58 7.69
C LYS A 68 24.26 -9.45 7.81
N ILE A 69 24.44 -8.68 6.75
CA ILE A 69 25.39 -7.55 6.77
C ILE A 69 24.94 -6.50 7.79
N ALA A 70 23.66 -6.14 7.79
CA ALA A 70 23.11 -5.17 8.74
C ALA A 70 23.30 -5.62 10.20
N ASN A 71 23.05 -6.91 10.50
CA ASN A 71 23.26 -7.47 11.83
C ASN A 71 24.75 -7.44 12.28
N LEU A 72 25.67 -7.59 11.33
CA LEU A 72 27.13 -7.51 11.62
C LEU A 72 27.60 -6.07 11.83
N THR A 73 26.98 -5.10 11.16
CA THR A 73 27.38 -3.68 11.20
C THR A 73 26.55 -2.85 12.18
N GLY A 74 25.55 -3.45 12.85
CA GLY A 74 24.63 -2.73 13.74
C GLY A 74 23.64 -1.82 13.01
N GLY A 75 23.50 -1.99 11.67
CA GLY A 75 22.57 -1.23 10.84
C GLY A 75 21.14 -1.77 10.88
N VAL A 76 20.19 -0.94 10.47
CA VAL A 76 18.79 -1.33 10.26
C VAL A 76 18.61 -1.71 8.79
N ASN A 77 18.01 -2.89 8.53
CA ASN A 77 17.64 -3.32 7.18
C ASN A 77 16.12 -3.38 7.03
N GLU A 78 15.55 -2.40 6.35
CA GLU A 78 14.12 -2.35 6.02
C GLU A 78 13.73 -3.36 4.93
N ALA A 79 14.66 -3.75 4.06
CA ALA A 79 14.45 -4.72 2.99
C ALA A 79 14.64 -6.17 3.49
N SER A 80 13.96 -6.55 4.56
CA SER A 80 14.03 -7.89 5.12
C SER A 80 13.34 -8.94 4.24
N THR A 81 13.62 -10.22 4.48
CA THR A 81 12.92 -11.33 3.80
C THR A 81 11.40 -11.28 4.06
N ALA A 82 10.98 -10.83 5.24
CA ALA A 82 9.56 -10.65 5.58
C ALA A 82 8.91 -9.56 4.69
N THR A 83 9.57 -8.42 4.52
CA THR A 83 9.11 -7.34 3.63
C THR A 83 8.98 -7.83 2.19
N VAL A 84 9.99 -8.52 1.67
CA VAL A 84 9.95 -9.09 0.31
C VAL A 84 8.82 -10.09 0.16
N THR A 85 8.63 -10.99 1.12
CA THR A 85 7.54 -11.97 1.11
C THR A 85 6.19 -11.27 1.09
N GLN A 86 5.98 -10.25 1.91
CA GLN A 86 4.74 -9.48 1.96
C GLN A 86 4.45 -8.78 0.62
N LEU A 87 5.44 -8.17 -0.01
CA LEU A 87 5.31 -7.51 -1.31
C LEU A 87 5.01 -8.49 -2.45
N CYS A 88 5.42 -9.76 -2.31
CA CYS A 88 5.17 -10.80 -3.31
C CYS A 88 3.87 -11.58 -3.06
N THR A 89 3.20 -11.37 -1.94
CA THR A 89 1.97 -12.08 -1.60
C THR A 89 0.82 -11.61 -2.46
N LYS A 90 0.16 -12.54 -3.15
CA LYS A 90 -1.04 -12.28 -3.95
C LYS A 90 -2.28 -12.51 -3.08
N SER A 91 -2.60 -11.56 -2.25
CA SER A 91 -3.81 -11.60 -1.43
C SER A 91 -4.57 -10.29 -1.56
N TRP A 92 -5.90 -10.38 -1.46
CA TRP A 92 -6.78 -9.24 -1.36
C TRP A 92 -7.71 -9.44 -0.15
N PHE A 93 -8.16 -8.35 0.41
CA PHE A 93 -9.03 -8.37 1.56
C PHE A 93 -10.45 -8.00 1.13
N SER A 94 -11.42 -8.84 1.51
CA SER A 94 -12.82 -8.54 1.24
C SER A 94 -13.30 -7.38 2.12
N ILE A 95 -14.00 -6.44 1.51
CA ILE A 95 -14.65 -5.31 2.17
C ILE A 95 -16.12 -5.56 2.46
N ALA A 96 -16.67 -6.74 2.10
CA ALA A 96 -18.08 -7.05 2.20
C ALA A 96 -18.67 -6.84 3.61
N LYS A 97 -17.87 -6.99 4.67
CA LYS A 97 -18.30 -6.71 6.03
C LYS A 97 -18.48 -5.21 6.28
N ALA A 98 -17.56 -4.39 5.77
CA ALA A 98 -17.66 -2.93 5.86
C ALA A 98 -18.86 -2.42 5.07
N GLU A 99 -19.10 -2.96 3.87
CA GLU A 99 -20.31 -2.62 3.10
C GLU A 99 -21.58 -2.94 3.86
N ARG A 100 -21.69 -4.13 4.41
CA ARG A 100 -22.90 -4.63 5.07
C ARG A 100 -23.20 -3.90 6.37
N ILE A 101 -22.20 -3.65 7.22
CA ILE A 101 -22.38 -3.11 8.57
C ILE A 101 -22.27 -1.59 8.59
N LEU A 102 -21.30 -1.02 7.86
CA LEU A 102 -21.05 0.41 7.86
C LEU A 102 -21.70 1.14 6.68
N GLY A 103 -22.21 0.42 5.68
CA GLY A 103 -22.63 1.01 4.40
C GLY A 103 -21.46 1.64 3.64
N TRP A 104 -20.21 1.24 3.97
CA TRP A 104 -18.99 1.83 3.42
C TRP A 104 -18.55 1.14 2.14
N LYS A 105 -18.24 1.96 1.14
CA LYS A 105 -17.55 1.56 -0.10
C LYS A 105 -16.48 2.59 -0.44
N PRO A 106 -15.39 2.20 -1.12
CA PRO A 106 -14.45 3.18 -1.65
C PRO A 106 -15.13 4.00 -2.74
N GLU A 107 -14.95 5.31 -2.71
CA GLU A 107 -15.49 6.26 -3.70
C GLU A 107 -14.43 6.78 -4.65
N VAL A 108 -13.16 6.78 -4.19
CA VAL A 108 -12.02 7.21 -4.99
C VAL A 108 -11.42 6.02 -5.70
N SER A 109 -11.44 6.05 -7.04
CA SER A 109 -10.79 5.04 -7.84
C SER A 109 -9.28 5.03 -7.61
N PHE A 110 -8.62 3.92 -7.97
CA PHE A 110 -7.18 3.82 -7.80
C PHE A 110 -6.44 4.90 -8.59
N ASP A 111 -6.77 5.07 -9.87
CA ASP A 111 -6.12 6.05 -10.77
C ASP A 111 -6.34 7.49 -10.27
N GLU A 112 -7.53 7.80 -9.81
CA GLU A 112 -7.83 9.09 -9.22
C GLU A 112 -7.04 9.33 -7.93
N GLY A 113 -6.93 8.33 -7.06
CA GLY A 113 -6.13 8.42 -5.84
C GLY A 113 -4.65 8.63 -6.11
N ILE A 114 -4.09 7.97 -7.12
CA ILE A 114 -2.72 8.17 -7.60
C ILE A 114 -2.53 9.61 -8.12
N GLU A 115 -3.45 10.11 -8.94
CA GLU A 115 -3.34 11.47 -9.50
C GLU A 115 -3.48 12.55 -8.42
N ARG A 116 -4.44 12.42 -7.50
CA ARG A 116 -4.56 13.32 -6.35
C ARG A 116 -3.29 13.33 -5.50
N SER A 117 -2.69 12.15 -5.27
CA SER A 117 -1.43 12.03 -4.53
C SER A 117 -0.27 12.68 -5.28
N ARG A 118 -0.23 12.59 -6.61
CA ARG A 118 0.76 13.25 -7.45
C ARG A 118 0.65 14.78 -7.34
N LEU A 119 -0.56 15.32 -7.47
CA LEU A 119 -0.82 16.74 -7.37
C LEU A 119 -0.39 17.29 -6.00
N TRP A 120 -0.79 16.60 -4.93
CA TRP A 120 -0.35 16.94 -3.58
C TRP A 120 1.17 16.95 -3.44
N ALA A 121 1.85 15.91 -3.95
CA ALA A 121 3.31 15.83 -3.89
C ALA A 121 4.00 16.96 -4.66
N ALA A 122 3.41 17.42 -5.78
CA ALA A 122 3.91 18.56 -6.54
C ALA A 122 3.72 19.86 -5.76
N GLU A 123 2.55 20.09 -5.15
CA GLU A 123 2.26 21.25 -4.30
C GLU A 123 3.21 21.35 -3.11
N GLN A 124 3.59 20.19 -2.52
CA GLN A 124 4.57 20.13 -1.42
C GLN A 124 6.03 20.21 -1.90
N GLY A 125 6.28 20.35 -3.20
CA GLY A 125 7.63 20.42 -3.77
C GLY A 125 8.42 19.13 -3.69
N LEU A 126 7.76 17.99 -3.44
CA LEU A 126 8.40 16.65 -3.34
C LEU A 126 8.74 16.06 -4.71
N ILE A 127 8.05 16.52 -5.73
CA ILE A 127 8.26 16.16 -7.15
C ILE A 127 8.20 17.43 -8.01
N LYS A 128 8.80 17.37 -9.21
CA LYS A 128 8.82 18.48 -10.17
C LYS A 128 7.77 18.28 -11.27
#